data_e8f554d65f3b8b97aa6813372294b6cb
#
_entry.id   e8f554d65f3b8b97aa6813372294b6cb
#
_cell.length_a   1.000
_cell.length_b   1.000
_cell.length_c   1.000
_cell.angle_alpha   90.00
_cell.angle_beta   90.00
_cell.angle_gamma   90.00
#
_symmetry.space_group_name_H-M   'P 1'
#
loop_
_entity.id
_entity.type
_entity.pdbx_description
1 polymer ?
#
loop_
_entity_poly.entity_id
_entity_poly.type
_entity_poly.pdbx_seq_one_letter_code
_entity_poly.pdbx_strand_id
1 'polypeptide(L)'
;MLAGEEAKVELLINVKLVLTSGVFQNTAIAEAISSLTGLTVTDVSTNGLRPDPNSTGDISPSVTTPIKLDPFPTYVPAGFSPNGDGMNDKFVVQNTNGKQVSLEMYNRWGNRVYKSEDYKNDWGGEVTEGFFLGRDIPDGTYYYIIIIDKKDKYAGFITVNR
;
A
#
# COMPACT_ATOMS: atom_id res chain seq x y z
N MET A 1 25.26 33.29 -2.90
CA MET A 1 26.15 32.13 -2.68
C MET A 1 27.50 32.43 -3.32
N LEU A 2 28.58 32.17 -2.61
CA LEU A 2 29.92 32.22 -3.17
C LEU A 2 30.14 30.96 -4.04
N ALA A 3 31.10 31.02 -4.97
CA ALA A 3 31.45 29.87 -5.78
C ALA A 3 31.92 28.71 -4.88
N GLY A 4 31.24 27.55 -4.96
CA GLY A 4 31.52 26.37 -4.14
C GLY A 4 30.68 26.24 -2.87
N GLU A 5 29.74 27.13 -2.60
CA GLU A 5 28.76 26.93 -1.52
C GLU A 5 27.61 25.99 -1.96
N GLU A 6 27.28 25.10 -1.06
CA GLU A 6 26.13 24.20 -1.22
C GLU A 6 24.96 24.67 -0.36
N ALA A 7 23.75 24.63 -0.90
CA ALA A 7 22.52 24.82 -0.14
C ALA A 7 21.70 23.55 -0.14
N LYS A 8 21.22 23.12 1.04
CA LYS A 8 20.33 21.99 1.21
C LYS A 8 18.92 22.51 1.50
N VAL A 9 17.96 22.07 0.69
CA VAL A 9 16.53 22.33 0.93
C VAL A 9 15.86 21.01 1.26
N GLU A 10 15.20 20.95 2.42
CA GLU A 10 14.38 19.81 2.81
C GLU A 10 12.92 20.12 2.54
N LEU A 11 12.26 19.24 1.79
CA LEU A 11 10.83 19.34 1.46
C LEU A 11 10.09 18.20 2.15
N LEU A 12 9.10 18.54 2.94
CA LEU A 12 8.14 17.56 3.47
C LEU A 12 6.98 17.46 2.50
N ILE A 13 6.87 16.31 1.82
CA ILE A 13 5.80 16.05 0.86
C ILE A 13 4.78 15.12 1.49
N ASN A 14 3.53 15.55 1.58
CA ASN A 14 2.43 14.69 1.98
C ASN A 14 1.77 14.09 0.74
N VAL A 15 2.00 12.81 0.50
CA VAL A 15 1.42 12.10 -0.65
C VAL A 15 0.14 11.41 -0.20
N LYS A 16 -1.00 11.89 -0.70
CA LYS A 16 -2.28 11.17 -0.58
C LYS A 16 -2.29 10.03 -1.60
N LEU A 17 -1.96 8.83 -1.15
CA LEU A 17 -2.03 7.65 -1.99
C LEU A 17 -3.48 7.21 -2.16
N VAL A 18 -3.96 7.25 -3.38
CA VAL A 18 -5.16 6.55 -3.80
C VAL A 18 -4.72 5.23 -4.41
N LEU A 19 -4.50 4.22 -3.55
CA LEU A 19 -4.45 2.78 -3.89
C LEU A 19 -3.45 2.28 -4.94
N THR A 20 -2.45 3.04 -5.36
CA THR A 20 -1.48 2.56 -6.35
C THR A 20 -0.05 2.66 -5.84
N SER A 21 0.63 1.52 -5.84
CA SER A 21 2.09 1.48 -5.75
C SER A 21 2.69 1.81 -7.12
N GLY A 22 3.84 2.45 -7.14
CA GLY A 22 4.51 2.76 -8.40
C GLY A 22 5.76 3.60 -8.21
N VAL A 23 6.43 3.82 -9.33
CA VAL A 23 7.54 4.76 -9.41
C VAL A 23 7.00 6.04 -10.03
N PHE A 24 7.02 7.10 -9.27
CA PHE A 24 6.60 8.42 -9.71
C PHE A 24 7.84 9.24 -10.04
N GLN A 25 7.80 9.94 -11.16
CA GLN A 25 8.90 10.77 -11.61
C GLN A 25 8.69 12.20 -11.08
N ASN A 26 9.70 12.74 -10.40
CA ASN A 26 9.68 14.11 -9.90
C ASN A 26 10.79 14.92 -10.55
N THR A 27 10.49 16.18 -10.86
CA THR A 27 11.46 17.13 -11.37
C THR A 27 11.33 18.43 -10.59
N ALA A 28 12.44 18.97 -10.13
CA ALA A 28 12.52 20.29 -9.54
C ALA A 28 13.35 21.20 -10.43
N ILE A 29 12.99 22.47 -10.51
CA ILE A 29 13.72 23.50 -11.26
C ILE A 29 14.20 24.52 -10.24
N ALA A 30 15.50 24.81 -10.27
CA ALA A 30 16.10 25.88 -9.51
C ALA A 30 16.45 27.03 -10.46
N GLU A 31 16.11 28.27 -10.05
CA GLU A 31 16.44 29.47 -10.78
C GLU A 31 17.24 30.40 -9.88
N ALA A 32 18.29 30.98 -10.41
CA ALA A 32 19.10 31.97 -9.73
C ALA A 32 19.55 33.09 -10.69
N ILE A 33 19.82 34.26 -10.15
CA ILE A 33 20.39 35.37 -10.93
C ILE A 33 21.90 35.42 -10.64
N SER A 34 22.70 35.32 -11.68
CA SER A 34 24.14 35.45 -11.57
C SER A 34 24.51 36.84 -11.10
N SER A 35 25.21 36.95 -9.99
CA SER A 35 25.69 38.25 -9.47
C SER A 35 26.75 38.91 -10.35
N LEU A 36 27.38 38.14 -11.21
CA LEU A 36 28.42 38.64 -12.13
C LEU A 36 27.85 39.18 -13.45
N THR A 37 26.83 38.50 -13.99
CA THR A 37 26.30 38.81 -15.32
C THR A 37 24.90 39.40 -15.29
N GLY A 38 24.17 39.29 -14.17
CA GLY A 38 22.76 39.66 -14.06
C GLY A 38 21.81 38.73 -14.85
N LEU A 39 22.34 37.65 -15.41
CA LEU A 39 21.53 36.70 -16.19
C LEU A 39 20.93 35.64 -15.28
N THR A 40 19.71 35.19 -15.62
CA THR A 40 19.07 34.05 -14.97
C THR A 40 19.79 32.76 -15.37
N VAL A 41 20.15 31.97 -14.39
CA VAL A 41 20.67 30.61 -14.55
C VAL A 41 19.61 29.66 -14.04
N THR A 42 19.27 28.67 -14.85
CA THR A 42 18.28 27.67 -14.51
C THR A 42 18.95 26.29 -14.50
N ASP A 43 18.61 25.48 -13.49
CA ASP A 43 19.04 24.10 -13.41
C ASP A 43 17.84 23.19 -13.08
N VAL A 44 17.87 21.96 -13.59
CA VAL A 44 16.81 20.97 -13.42
C VAL A 44 17.35 19.80 -12.61
N SER A 45 16.60 19.36 -11.62
CA SER A 45 17.00 18.24 -10.76
C SER A 45 17.28 16.97 -11.56
N THR A 46 18.37 16.30 -11.19
CA THR A 46 18.72 14.97 -11.66
C THR A 46 18.27 13.90 -10.66
N ASN A 47 18.62 12.64 -10.88
CA ASN A 47 18.21 11.47 -10.06
C ASN A 47 18.74 11.47 -8.60
N GLY A 48 19.23 12.57 -8.10
CA GLY A 48 19.61 12.75 -6.70
C GLY A 48 21.00 12.24 -6.30
N LEU A 49 21.75 11.62 -7.21
CA LEU A 49 23.08 11.07 -6.90
C LEU A 49 24.23 11.99 -7.28
N ARG A 50 24.03 12.83 -8.28
CA ARG A 50 25.00 13.86 -8.72
C ARG A 50 24.27 15.07 -9.31
N PRO A 51 24.66 16.30 -8.97
CA PRO A 51 24.02 17.51 -9.50
C PRO A 51 24.13 17.64 -11.03
N ASP A 52 25.20 17.19 -11.63
CA ASP A 52 25.41 17.13 -13.07
C ASP A 52 26.21 15.85 -13.37
N PRO A 53 25.51 14.70 -13.58
CA PRO A 53 26.19 13.41 -13.71
C PRO A 53 27.13 13.35 -14.92
N ASN A 54 26.92 14.19 -15.93
CA ASN A 54 27.68 14.18 -17.16
C ASN A 54 28.69 15.31 -17.24
N SER A 55 28.71 16.24 -16.28
CA SER A 55 29.54 17.44 -16.26
C SER A 55 29.46 18.23 -17.58
N THR A 56 28.30 18.21 -18.22
CA THR A 56 28.06 18.88 -19.51
C THR A 56 27.40 20.23 -19.36
N GLY A 57 26.95 20.58 -18.14
CA GLY A 57 26.08 21.73 -17.90
C GLY A 57 24.74 21.62 -18.61
N ASP A 58 24.34 20.39 -18.98
CA ASP A 58 23.11 20.15 -19.69
C ASP A 58 21.90 20.12 -18.71
N ILE A 59 20.99 21.06 -18.90
CA ILE A 59 19.71 21.15 -18.17
C ILE A 59 18.64 20.25 -18.75
N SER A 60 19.02 19.16 -19.40
CA SER A 60 18.07 18.25 -20.05
C SER A 60 17.08 17.70 -19.03
N PRO A 61 15.75 17.87 -19.24
CA PRO A 61 14.72 17.37 -18.33
C PRO A 61 14.55 15.85 -18.39
N SER A 62 15.45 15.14 -19.09
CA SER A 62 15.35 13.71 -19.32
C SER A 62 15.68 12.83 -18.10
N VAL A 63 16.26 13.42 -17.06
CA VAL A 63 16.65 12.69 -15.85
C VAL A 63 15.82 13.15 -14.66
N THR A 64 14.72 12.49 -14.45
CA THR A 64 13.83 12.75 -13.31
C THR A 64 14.27 12.00 -12.07
N THR A 65 13.93 12.51 -10.88
CA THR A 65 14.15 11.79 -9.63
C THR A 65 13.02 10.78 -9.40
N PRO A 66 13.28 9.48 -9.40
CA PRO A 66 12.25 8.49 -9.15
C PRO A 66 11.88 8.45 -7.66
N ILE A 67 10.60 8.66 -7.34
CA ILE A 67 10.05 8.44 -6.01
C ILE A 67 9.34 7.09 -6.03
N LYS A 68 9.94 6.10 -5.38
CA LYS A 68 9.32 4.78 -5.23
C LYS A 68 8.36 4.81 -4.05
N LEU A 69 7.08 4.59 -4.33
CA LEU A 69 6.07 4.40 -3.30
C LEU A 69 5.80 2.92 -3.14
N ASP A 70 6.18 2.36 -2.01
CA ASP A 70 5.84 0.98 -1.68
C ASP A 70 4.35 0.89 -1.31
N PRO A 71 3.69 -0.20 -1.70
CA PRO A 71 2.29 -0.40 -1.35
C PRO A 71 2.17 -0.51 0.18
N PHE A 72 1.04 -0.06 0.72
CA PHE A 72 0.72 -0.34 2.12
C PHE A 72 0.74 -1.86 2.36
N PRO A 73 1.27 -2.30 3.50
CA PRO A 73 1.24 -3.72 3.83
C PRO A 73 -0.21 -4.21 3.88
N THR A 74 -0.42 -5.46 3.46
CA THR A 74 -1.72 -6.11 3.62
C THR A 74 -2.12 -6.06 5.09
N TYR A 75 -3.34 -5.61 5.34
CA TYR A 75 -3.91 -5.56 6.69
C TYR A 75 -5.06 -6.54 6.81
N VAL A 76 -4.98 -7.40 7.81
CA VAL A 76 -6.02 -8.35 8.19
C VAL A 76 -6.60 -7.89 9.54
N PRO A 77 -7.91 -7.61 9.63
CA PRO A 77 -8.51 -7.12 10.88
C PRO A 77 -8.45 -8.20 11.97
N ALA A 78 -8.36 -7.77 13.22
CA ALA A 78 -8.38 -8.67 14.37
C ALA A 78 -9.77 -9.25 14.69
N GLY A 79 -10.81 -8.67 14.09
CA GLY A 79 -12.19 -9.12 14.26
C GLY A 79 -13.16 -8.39 13.35
N PHE A 80 -14.42 -8.84 13.35
CA PHE A 80 -15.53 -8.18 12.68
C PHE A 80 -16.83 -8.50 13.44
N SER A 81 -17.89 -7.72 13.16
CA SER A 81 -19.17 -7.79 13.87
C SER A 81 -20.35 -7.91 12.89
N PRO A 82 -20.69 -9.11 12.44
CA PRO A 82 -21.75 -9.30 11.45
C PRO A 82 -23.14 -9.22 12.12
N ASN A 83 -23.53 -8.02 12.54
CA ASN A 83 -24.80 -7.74 13.24
C ASN A 83 -25.82 -7.01 12.35
N GLY A 84 -25.42 -6.62 11.12
CA GLY A 84 -26.29 -5.97 10.14
C GLY A 84 -26.48 -4.48 10.36
N ASP A 85 -25.61 -3.82 11.13
CA ASP A 85 -25.67 -2.38 11.38
C ASP A 85 -24.97 -1.54 10.30
N GLY A 86 -24.34 -2.19 9.31
CA GLY A 86 -23.57 -1.57 8.22
C GLY A 86 -22.12 -1.26 8.60
N MET A 87 -21.67 -1.63 9.81
CA MET A 87 -20.29 -1.39 10.27
C MET A 87 -19.60 -2.71 10.60
N ASN A 88 -18.49 -3.00 9.91
CA ASN A 88 -17.71 -4.23 10.10
C ASN A 88 -18.50 -5.54 9.96
N ASP A 89 -19.59 -5.53 9.21
CA ASP A 89 -20.42 -6.70 8.96
C ASP A 89 -19.72 -7.76 8.09
N LYS A 90 -18.65 -7.38 7.44
CA LYS A 90 -17.89 -8.28 6.56
C LYS A 90 -16.42 -8.34 6.99
N PHE A 91 -15.82 -9.51 6.80
CA PHE A 91 -14.39 -9.69 7.02
C PHE A 91 -13.60 -9.10 5.85
N VAL A 92 -12.99 -7.93 6.02
CA VAL A 92 -12.34 -7.18 4.95
C VAL A 92 -10.82 -7.24 5.07
N VAL A 93 -10.17 -7.89 4.11
CA VAL A 93 -8.71 -7.87 3.94
C VAL A 93 -8.33 -6.64 3.12
N GLN A 94 -7.55 -5.73 3.72
CA GLN A 94 -7.21 -4.45 3.10
C GLN A 94 -5.83 -4.50 2.43
N ASN A 95 -5.60 -3.55 1.51
CA ASN A 95 -4.32 -3.33 0.83
C ASN A 95 -3.83 -4.56 0.04
N THR A 96 -4.74 -5.29 -0.56
CA THR A 96 -4.40 -6.43 -1.43
C THR A 96 -3.91 -6.00 -2.82
N ASN A 97 -3.99 -4.69 -3.13
CA ASN A 97 -3.54 -4.08 -4.39
C ASN A 97 -4.15 -4.72 -5.64
N GLY A 98 -5.42 -5.15 -5.56
CA GLY A 98 -6.13 -5.80 -6.66
C GLY A 98 -5.68 -7.23 -6.97
N LYS A 99 -4.82 -7.80 -6.13
CA LYS A 99 -4.37 -9.18 -6.26
C LYS A 99 -5.48 -10.16 -5.90
N GLN A 100 -5.42 -11.37 -6.47
CA GLN A 100 -6.31 -12.45 -6.09
C GLN A 100 -6.06 -12.87 -4.64
N VAL A 101 -7.13 -12.99 -3.87
CA VAL A 101 -7.10 -13.43 -2.48
C VAL A 101 -7.84 -14.75 -2.35
N SER A 102 -7.22 -15.75 -1.75
CA SER A 102 -7.95 -16.92 -1.26
C SER A 102 -8.06 -16.86 0.26
N LEU A 103 -9.18 -17.30 0.80
CA LEU A 103 -9.48 -17.29 2.21
C LEU A 103 -10.03 -18.65 2.65
N GLU A 104 -9.48 -19.18 3.72
CA GLU A 104 -10.02 -20.31 4.46
C GLU A 104 -10.21 -19.93 5.93
N MET A 105 -11.38 -20.27 6.50
CA MET A 105 -11.71 -20.01 7.90
C MET A 105 -11.97 -21.30 8.63
N TYR A 106 -11.47 -21.38 9.86
CA TYR A 106 -11.54 -22.57 10.71
C TYR A 106 -12.09 -22.21 12.09
N ASN A 107 -12.89 -23.08 12.65
CA ASN A 107 -13.30 -22.96 14.05
C ASN A 107 -12.18 -23.43 15.00
N ARG A 108 -12.41 -23.29 16.32
CA ARG A 108 -11.43 -23.68 17.36
C ARG A 108 -11.07 -25.16 17.37
N TRP A 109 -11.87 -26.01 16.73
CA TRP A 109 -11.60 -27.46 16.62
C TRP A 109 -10.86 -27.83 15.33
N GLY A 110 -10.49 -26.83 14.50
CA GLY A 110 -9.81 -27.04 13.24
C GLY A 110 -10.72 -27.46 12.09
N ASN A 111 -12.05 -27.41 12.28
CA ASN A 111 -12.98 -27.66 11.19
C ASN A 111 -13.12 -26.41 10.33
N ARG A 112 -13.00 -26.59 9.02
CA ARG A 112 -13.18 -25.48 8.08
C ARG A 112 -14.65 -25.10 7.99
N VAL A 113 -14.94 -23.83 8.11
CA VAL A 113 -16.31 -23.26 8.09
C VAL A 113 -16.56 -22.45 6.82
N TYR A 114 -15.51 -21.95 6.19
CA TYR A 114 -15.61 -21.17 4.95
C TYR A 114 -14.36 -21.36 4.09
N LYS A 115 -14.55 -21.35 2.77
CA LYS A 115 -13.48 -21.34 1.78
C LYS A 115 -13.88 -20.51 0.56
N SER A 116 -12.96 -19.69 0.07
CA SER A 116 -13.03 -18.99 -1.21
C SER A 116 -11.67 -18.97 -1.87
N GLU A 117 -11.58 -19.33 -3.14
CA GLU A 117 -10.36 -19.24 -3.94
C GLU A 117 -10.17 -17.85 -4.57
N ASP A 118 -11.23 -17.04 -4.58
CA ASP A 118 -11.24 -15.67 -5.11
C ASP A 118 -12.13 -14.78 -4.23
N TYR A 119 -11.62 -14.51 -3.03
CA TYR A 119 -12.32 -13.79 -1.99
C TYR A 119 -12.51 -12.31 -2.35
N LYS A 120 -13.75 -11.82 -2.21
CA LYS A 120 -14.15 -10.46 -2.58
C LYS A 120 -14.48 -9.56 -1.39
N ASN A 121 -14.02 -9.89 -0.19
CA ASN A 121 -14.36 -9.17 1.04
C ASN A 121 -15.88 -9.18 1.34
N ASP A 122 -16.53 -10.29 1.04
CA ASP A 122 -17.99 -10.45 1.07
C ASP A 122 -18.50 -11.38 2.15
N TRP A 123 -17.61 -12.08 2.86
CA TRP A 123 -18.00 -13.03 3.91
C TRP A 123 -18.49 -12.32 5.18
N GLY A 124 -19.69 -12.62 5.62
CA GLY A 124 -20.35 -12.11 6.82
C GLY A 124 -20.52 -13.13 7.94
N GLY A 125 -19.78 -14.24 7.88
CA GLY A 125 -19.85 -15.27 8.89
C GLY A 125 -20.76 -16.45 8.54
N GLU A 126 -21.22 -16.57 7.30
CA GLU A 126 -22.00 -17.70 6.83
C GLU A 126 -21.13 -18.96 6.72
N VAL A 127 -21.59 -20.08 7.25
CA VAL A 127 -20.93 -21.38 7.10
C VAL A 127 -21.22 -21.96 5.72
N THR A 128 -20.19 -22.09 4.89
CA THR A 128 -20.31 -22.64 3.54
C THR A 128 -19.82 -24.07 3.42
N GLU A 129 -19.22 -24.64 4.48
CA GLU A 129 -18.68 -26.00 4.49
C GLU A 129 -18.94 -26.71 5.83
N GLY A 130 -19.02 -28.02 5.79
CA GLY A 130 -19.08 -28.86 6.98
C GLY A 130 -20.47 -29.03 7.55
N PHE A 131 -20.54 -29.46 8.82
CA PHE A 131 -21.75 -29.93 9.46
C PHE A 131 -22.80 -28.83 9.74
N PHE A 132 -22.39 -27.58 9.78
CA PHE A 132 -23.26 -26.42 10.06
C PHE A 132 -23.57 -25.58 8.83
N LEU A 133 -23.50 -26.18 7.65
CA LEU A 133 -23.74 -25.52 6.37
C LEU A 133 -25.06 -24.69 6.40
N GLY A 134 -24.95 -23.44 5.93
CA GLY A 134 -26.08 -22.51 5.83
C GLY A 134 -26.47 -21.82 7.13
N ARG A 135 -25.72 -22.02 8.22
CA ARG A 135 -25.86 -21.27 9.46
C ARG A 135 -24.79 -20.19 9.59
N ASP A 136 -25.06 -19.22 10.42
CA ASP A 136 -24.04 -18.25 10.81
C ASP A 136 -23.12 -18.84 11.88
N ILE A 137 -21.86 -18.44 11.83
CA ILE A 137 -20.91 -18.78 12.89
C ILE A 137 -21.31 -18.09 14.19
N PRO A 138 -21.25 -18.77 15.34
CA PRO A 138 -21.45 -18.13 16.63
C PRO A 138 -20.27 -17.19 16.98
N ASP A 139 -20.51 -16.31 17.95
CA ASP A 139 -19.47 -15.47 18.52
C ASP A 139 -18.31 -16.30 19.05
N GLY A 140 -17.10 -15.80 18.85
CA GLY A 140 -15.90 -16.49 19.29
C GLY A 140 -14.69 -16.27 18.41
N THR A 141 -13.64 -17.07 18.67
CA THR A 141 -12.39 -17.01 17.94
C THR A 141 -12.37 -18.01 16.79
N TYR A 142 -11.96 -17.52 15.62
CA TYR A 142 -11.78 -18.28 14.40
C TYR A 142 -10.37 -18.09 13.87
N TYR A 143 -9.86 -19.07 13.16
CA TYR A 143 -8.52 -19.03 12.56
C TYR A 143 -8.65 -18.89 11.05
N TYR A 144 -7.75 -18.11 10.46
CA TYR A 144 -7.75 -17.91 9.01
C TYR A 144 -6.43 -18.34 8.38
N ILE A 145 -6.54 -18.74 7.12
CA ILE A 145 -5.43 -18.84 6.18
C ILE A 145 -5.82 -17.98 4.97
N ILE A 146 -5.00 -16.98 4.68
CA ILE A 146 -5.15 -16.09 3.53
C ILE A 146 -3.94 -16.29 2.63
N ILE A 147 -4.16 -16.45 1.34
CA ILE A 147 -3.10 -16.49 0.34
C ILE A 147 -3.38 -15.43 -0.71
N ILE A 148 -2.41 -14.54 -0.93
CA ILE A 148 -2.52 -13.46 -1.91
C ILE A 148 -1.62 -13.79 -3.09
N ASP A 149 -2.20 -13.72 -4.30
CA ASP A 149 -1.51 -13.96 -5.58
C ASP A 149 -0.79 -15.34 -5.63
N LYS A 150 -1.35 -16.34 -4.91
CA LYS A 150 -0.78 -17.70 -4.75
C LYS A 150 0.63 -17.73 -4.17
N LYS A 151 1.08 -16.65 -3.57
CA LYS A 151 2.45 -16.46 -3.11
C LYS A 151 2.54 -16.07 -1.64
N ASP A 152 1.90 -14.98 -1.26
CA ASP A 152 2.04 -14.41 0.08
C ASP A 152 1.01 -15.03 1.01
N LYS A 153 1.46 -15.76 2.04
CA LYS A 153 0.59 -16.49 2.98
C LYS A 153 0.54 -15.77 4.33
N TYR A 154 -0.68 -15.54 4.79
CA TYR A 154 -0.99 -15.00 6.12
C TYR A 154 -1.82 -16.02 6.89
N ALA A 155 -1.51 -16.23 8.15
CA ALA A 155 -2.29 -17.06 9.06
C ALA A 155 -2.40 -16.39 10.42
N GLY A 156 -3.56 -16.49 11.03
CA GLY A 156 -3.82 -15.85 12.31
C GLY A 156 -5.20 -16.22 12.84
N PHE A 157 -5.69 -15.39 13.74
CA PHE A 157 -7.03 -15.55 14.30
C PHE A 157 -7.80 -14.23 14.24
N ILE A 158 -9.11 -14.34 14.29
CA ILE A 158 -10.04 -13.21 14.39
C ILE A 158 -11.05 -13.49 15.49
N THR A 159 -11.61 -12.42 16.04
CA THR A 159 -12.76 -12.49 16.94
C THR A 159 -14.02 -12.08 16.18
N VAL A 160 -15.07 -12.88 16.31
CA VAL A 160 -16.41 -12.58 15.84
C VAL A 160 -17.26 -12.21 17.02
N ASN A 161 -17.92 -11.05 16.95
CA ASN A 161 -18.83 -10.56 18.00
C ASN A 161 -20.00 -9.84 17.31
N ARG A 162 -21.25 -10.21 17.65
CA ARG A 162 -22.48 -9.61 17.10
C ARG A 162 -23.12 -8.64 18.06
#